data_3e255699822f308e83258cadc0fd7cbf
#
_entry.id   3e255699822f308e83258cadc0fd7cbf
#
_cell.length_a   1.000
_cell.length_b   1.000
_cell.length_c   1.000
_cell.angle_alpha   90.00
_cell.angle_beta   90.00
_cell.angle_gamma   90.00
#
_symmetry.space_group_name_H-M   'P 1'
#
loop_
_entity.id
_entity.type
_entity.pdbx_description
1 polymer ?
#
loop_
_entity_poly.entity_id
_entity_poly.type
_entity_poly.pdbx_seq_one_letter_code
_entity_poly.pdbx_strand_id
1 'polypeptide(L)'
;MKSKHVLGSIGVTLIAMSSLRAETIVPDLKAIPSGKGWKGAVQALTLTEKDGAPAVAAKGNAVVWLDGFEFSNGVIEFDGKGKSGPPQSNFMGIVFRVVDEKTQEVVYFRPFNFRADSAERRSHSVQYASHPDWGWERLRQEKPGQYEKAIEPAPDGDAWFHAKVVVEKPKVSVFVNGASVPSLVVNEITSRKGGSVGLYFFASGTIANLKVTPTP
;
A
#
# COMPACT_ATOMS: atom_id res chain seq x y z
N MET A 1 -25.35 33.07 -67.70
CA MET A 1 -24.63 32.00 -66.99
C MET A 1 -24.61 32.37 -65.48
N LYS A 2 -25.39 31.61 -64.65
CA LYS A 2 -25.46 31.89 -63.21
C LYS A 2 -24.63 30.79 -62.54
N SER A 3 -23.51 31.17 -61.91
CA SER A 3 -22.67 30.29 -61.11
C SER A 3 -23.32 30.03 -59.74
N LYS A 4 -23.54 28.78 -59.38
CA LYS A 4 -24.00 28.36 -58.04
C LYS A 4 -22.78 28.00 -57.20
N HIS A 5 -22.51 28.78 -56.16
CA HIS A 5 -21.54 28.38 -55.13
C HIS A 5 -22.23 27.39 -54.15
N VAL A 6 -21.66 26.20 -54.02
CA VAL A 6 -22.03 25.21 -53.02
C VAL A 6 -21.10 25.42 -51.82
N LEU A 7 -21.64 25.90 -50.70
CA LEU A 7 -20.93 25.91 -49.41
C LEU A 7 -21.01 24.48 -48.80
N GLY A 8 -19.86 23.84 -48.75
CA GLY A 8 -19.71 22.59 -48.01
C GLY A 8 -19.53 22.90 -46.51
N SER A 9 -20.47 22.43 -45.68
CA SER A 9 -20.39 22.51 -44.24
C SER A 9 -19.49 21.36 -43.73
N ILE A 10 -18.34 21.71 -43.14
CA ILE A 10 -17.44 20.74 -42.45
C ILE A 10 -17.97 20.58 -41.04
N GLY A 11 -18.64 19.45 -40.80
CA GLY A 11 -19.05 19.05 -39.44
C GLY A 11 -17.84 18.59 -38.63
N VAL A 12 -17.47 19.32 -37.61
CA VAL A 12 -16.47 18.91 -36.63
C VAL A 12 -17.17 18.01 -35.59
N THR A 13 -16.91 16.70 -35.64
CA THR A 13 -17.38 15.75 -34.64
C THR A 13 -16.46 15.87 -33.45
N LEU A 14 -16.93 16.48 -32.35
CA LEU A 14 -16.28 16.45 -31.06
C LEU A 14 -16.42 15.02 -30.47
N ILE A 15 -15.33 14.28 -30.46
CA ILE A 15 -15.25 13.02 -29.71
C ILE A 15 -15.00 13.40 -28.25
N ALA A 16 -16.02 13.30 -27.42
CA ALA A 16 -15.90 13.43 -25.96
C ALA A 16 -15.09 12.23 -25.46
N MET A 17 -13.82 12.42 -25.14
CA MET A 17 -13.05 11.45 -24.36
C MET A 17 -13.58 11.48 -22.92
N SER A 18 -14.45 10.52 -22.57
CA SER A 18 -14.76 10.24 -21.17
C SER A 18 -13.47 9.68 -20.53
N SER A 19 -12.85 10.46 -19.66
CA SER A 19 -11.80 9.93 -18.79
C SER A 19 -12.43 8.89 -17.88
N LEU A 20 -12.11 7.62 -18.09
CA LEU A 20 -12.42 6.56 -17.13
C LEU A 20 -11.69 6.94 -15.81
N ARG A 21 -12.44 7.50 -14.88
CA ARG A 21 -11.95 7.75 -13.54
C ARG A 21 -11.83 6.38 -12.86
N ALA A 22 -10.62 6.04 -12.41
CA ALA A 22 -10.39 4.80 -11.68
C ALA A 22 -11.30 4.77 -10.44
N GLU A 23 -12.11 3.71 -10.31
CA GLU A 23 -13.01 3.53 -9.18
C GLU A 23 -12.23 3.09 -7.93
N THR A 24 -12.46 3.77 -6.81
CA THR A 24 -11.89 3.40 -5.53
C THR A 24 -12.69 2.27 -4.91
N ILE A 25 -12.01 1.19 -4.58
CA ILE A 25 -12.57 0.02 -3.90
C ILE A 25 -12.27 0.15 -2.40
N VAL A 26 -13.26 -0.12 -1.57
CA VAL A 26 -13.13 -0.22 -0.11
C VAL A 26 -13.34 -1.67 0.30
N PRO A 27 -12.27 -2.46 0.50
CA PRO A 27 -12.39 -3.85 0.89
C PRO A 27 -13.08 -4.03 2.25
N ASP A 28 -13.97 -5.02 2.36
CA ASP A 28 -14.66 -5.33 3.61
C ASP A 28 -13.72 -6.04 4.60
N LEU A 29 -13.16 -5.29 5.54
CA LEU A 29 -12.30 -5.83 6.59
C LEU A 29 -13.04 -6.75 7.56
N LYS A 30 -14.38 -6.61 7.72
CA LYS A 30 -15.18 -7.49 8.58
C LYS A 30 -15.21 -8.92 8.07
N ALA A 31 -15.06 -9.10 6.77
CA ALA A 31 -15.08 -10.41 6.11
C ALA A 31 -13.77 -11.20 6.29
N ILE A 32 -12.65 -10.56 6.68
CA ILE A 32 -11.35 -11.21 6.76
C ILE A 32 -11.35 -12.46 7.66
N PRO A 33 -11.83 -12.43 8.92
CA PRO A 33 -11.76 -13.60 9.79
C PRO A 33 -12.59 -14.80 9.29
N SER A 34 -13.59 -14.56 8.45
CA SER A 34 -14.38 -15.63 7.79
C SER A 34 -13.76 -16.12 6.49
N GLY A 35 -12.75 -15.43 5.96
CA GLY A 35 -12.15 -15.73 4.66
C GLY A 35 -13.01 -15.35 3.45
N LYS A 36 -14.16 -14.71 3.64
CA LYS A 36 -15.06 -14.34 2.53
C LYS A 36 -14.45 -13.22 1.69
N GLY A 37 -14.04 -13.54 0.45
CA GLY A 37 -13.37 -12.61 -0.46
C GLY A 37 -11.90 -12.33 -0.09
N TRP A 38 -11.33 -13.11 0.82
CA TRP A 38 -9.94 -13.00 1.27
C TRP A 38 -9.24 -14.35 1.30
N LYS A 39 -7.95 -14.36 1.02
CA LYS A 39 -7.05 -15.52 1.08
C LYS A 39 -5.87 -15.26 2.03
N GLY A 40 -5.11 -16.30 2.32
CA GLY A 40 -3.93 -16.27 3.19
C GLY A 40 -4.23 -16.56 4.64
N ALA A 41 -3.45 -16.00 5.56
CA ALA A 41 -3.50 -16.30 7.00
C ALA A 41 -4.64 -15.53 7.73
N VAL A 42 -5.87 -15.63 7.23
CA VAL A 42 -7.04 -14.88 7.74
C VAL A 42 -7.32 -15.15 9.22
N GLN A 43 -7.06 -16.38 9.72
CA GLN A 43 -7.28 -16.77 11.13
C GLN A 43 -6.31 -16.07 12.10
N ALA A 44 -5.21 -15.51 11.62
CA ALA A 44 -4.28 -14.75 12.44
C ALA A 44 -4.80 -13.32 12.74
N LEU A 45 -5.91 -12.91 12.12
CA LEU A 45 -6.50 -11.59 12.28
C LEU A 45 -7.80 -11.64 13.08
N THR A 46 -8.00 -10.61 13.92
CA THR A 46 -9.22 -10.40 14.69
C THR A 46 -9.83 -9.05 14.39
N LEU A 47 -11.16 -8.99 14.44
CA LEU A 47 -11.87 -7.72 14.30
C LEU A 47 -11.63 -6.82 15.50
N THR A 48 -11.48 -5.54 15.24
CA THR A 48 -11.44 -4.43 16.18
C THR A 48 -12.05 -3.20 15.50
N GLU A 49 -11.89 -2.04 16.09
CA GLU A 49 -12.46 -0.79 15.55
C GLU A 49 -11.48 0.37 15.63
N LYS A 50 -11.67 1.32 14.71
CA LYS A 50 -11.11 2.67 14.73
C LYS A 50 -12.27 3.65 14.57
N ASP A 51 -12.58 4.43 15.62
CA ASP A 51 -13.62 5.46 15.59
C ASP A 51 -14.99 4.91 15.07
N GLY A 52 -15.35 3.68 15.49
CA GLY A 52 -16.56 2.98 15.05
C GLY A 52 -16.45 2.32 13.65
N ALA A 53 -15.38 2.53 12.92
CA ALA A 53 -15.13 1.86 11.65
C ALA A 53 -14.40 0.52 11.84
N PRO A 54 -14.66 -0.50 10.98
CA PRO A 54 -14.00 -1.78 11.06
C PRO A 54 -12.48 -1.67 10.92
N ALA A 55 -11.78 -2.38 11.80
CA ALA A 55 -10.33 -2.57 11.75
C ALA A 55 -9.99 -4.03 11.99
N VAL A 56 -8.77 -4.43 11.65
CA VAL A 56 -8.23 -5.76 11.94
C VAL A 56 -6.92 -5.66 12.69
N ALA A 57 -6.77 -6.49 13.72
CA ALA A 57 -5.56 -6.60 14.51
C ALA A 57 -4.94 -7.99 14.35
N ALA A 58 -3.62 -8.02 14.17
CA ALA A 58 -2.89 -9.27 14.04
C ALA A 58 -2.47 -9.84 15.40
N LYS A 59 -2.55 -11.16 15.51
CA LYS A 59 -2.06 -11.98 16.64
C LYS A 59 -0.89 -12.86 16.21
N GLY A 60 -0.04 -12.37 15.34
CA GLY A 60 1.08 -13.09 14.77
C GLY A 60 1.39 -12.62 13.35
N ASN A 61 2.21 -13.40 12.66
CA ASN A 61 2.52 -13.10 11.26
C ASN A 61 1.31 -13.39 10.37
N ALA A 62 0.99 -12.49 9.48
CA ALA A 62 -0.09 -12.67 8.51
C ALA A 62 0.20 -11.95 7.20
N VAL A 63 -0.03 -12.66 6.11
CA VAL A 63 -0.23 -12.09 4.78
C VAL A 63 -1.64 -12.52 4.36
N VAL A 64 -2.50 -11.53 4.09
CA VAL A 64 -3.86 -11.76 3.59
C VAL A 64 -4.12 -10.86 2.39
N TRP A 65 -4.82 -11.35 1.39
CA TRP A 65 -5.08 -10.60 0.16
C TRP A 65 -6.47 -10.86 -0.39
N LEU A 66 -6.95 -9.95 -1.23
CA LEU A 66 -8.25 -10.03 -1.88
C LEU A 66 -8.28 -11.19 -2.87
N ASP A 67 -9.29 -12.05 -2.78
CA ASP A 67 -9.49 -13.15 -3.72
C ASP A 67 -10.04 -12.63 -5.06
N GLY A 68 -9.44 -13.07 -6.16
CA GLY A 68 -9.88 -12.70 -7.51
C GLY A 68 -9.69 -11.23 -7.89
N PHE A 69 -8.87 -10.47 -7.14
CA PHE A 69 -8.58 -9.07 -7.43
C PHE A 69 -7.23 -8.92 -8.12
N GLU A 70 -7.19 -8.09 -9.17
CA GLU A 70 -5.97 -7.78 -9.92
C GLU A 70 -5.56 -6.33 -9.75
N PHE A 71 -4.28 -6.11 -9.44
CA PHE A 71 -3.65 -4.81 -9.24
C PHE A 71 -2.29 -4.77 -9.92
N SER A 72 -2.09 -3.78 -10.77
CA SER A 72 -0.80 -3.48 -11.42
C SER A 72 -0.21 -2.17 -10.91
N ASN A 73 -0.97 -1.09 -11.03
CA ASN A 73 -0.63 0.25 -10.59
C ASN A 73 -1.82 0.87 -9.86
N GLY A 74 -1.58 1.96 -9.14
CA GLY A 74 -2.65 2.68 -8.45
C GLY A 74 -2.22 3.24 -7.11
N VAL A 75 -3.21 3.56 -6.30
CA VAL A 75 -3.04 4.11 -4.96
C VAL A 75 -3.65 3.15 -3.95
N ILE A 76 -2.90 2.85 -2.88
CA ILE A 76 -3.37 2.07 -1.74
C ILE A 76 -3.25 2.95 -0.50
N GLU A 77 -4.36 3.14 0.22
CA GLU A 77 -4.42 3.95 1.43
C GLU A 77 -4.93 3.12 2.60
N PHE A 78 -4.37 3.34 3.78
CA PHE A 78 -4.84 2.71 5.00
C PHE A 78 -4.43 3.51 6.23
N ASP A 79 -5.08 3.24 7.36
CA ASP A 79 -4.63 3.70 8.66
C ASP A 79 -3.97 2.55 9.42
N GLY A 80 -2.76 2.80 9.95
CA GLY A 80 -1.99 1.84 10.72
C GLY A 80 -1.81 2.28 12.16
N LYS A 81 -1.77 1.32 13.09
CA LYS A 81 -1.44 1.56 14.50
C LYS A 81 -0.57 0.41 15.02
N GLY A 82 0.55 0.75 15.66
CA GLY A 82 1.44 -0.21 16.30
C GLY A 82 1.66 0.08 17.77
N LYS A 83 2.90 -0.10 18.20
CA LYS A 83 3.38 0.24 19.55
C LYS A 83 4.83 0.70 19.47
N SER A 84 5.18 1.73 20.24
CA SER A 84 6.55 2.23 20.40
C SER A 84 7.36 1.40 21.39
N GLY A 85 6.70 0.90 22.44
CA GLY A 85 7.32 0.13 23.51
C GLY A 85 7.59 -1.33 23.17
N PRO A 86 8.22 -2.07 24.10
CA PRO A 86 8.47 -3.51 23.95
C PRO A 86 7.18 -4.35 23.81
N PRO A 87 7.25 -5.50 23.09
CA PRO A 87 8.37 -5.95 22.28
C PRO A 87 8.47 -5.13 20.99
N GLN A 88 9.65 -4.62 20.66
CA GLN A 88 9.87 -3.79 19.47
C GLN A 88 9.95 -4.64 18.19
N SER A 89 8.87 -5.33 17.89
CA SER A 89 8.76 -6.29 16.78
C SER A 89 7.42 -6.21 16.04
N ASN A 90 6.67 -5.12 16.20
CA ASN A 90 5.39 -4.95 15.51
C ASN A 90 5.60 -4.26 14.14
N PHE A 91 5.13 -4.93 13.08
CA PHE A 91 5.21 -4.42 11.72
C PHE A 91 3.83 -4.55 11.08
N MET A 92 3.40 -3.53 10.37
CA MET A 92 2.18 -3.58 9.57
C MET A 92 2.33 -2.79 8.28
N GLY A 93 1.59 -3.19 7.29
CA GLY A 93 1.60 -2.55 6.00
C GLY A 93 0.71 -3.24 4.99
N ILE A 94 1.01 -3.03 3.73
CA ILE A 94 0.26 -3.62 2.62
C ILE A 94 1.17 -4.50 1.77
N VAL A 95 0.55 -5.50 1.17
CA VAL A 95 1.14 -6.27 0.06
C VAL A 95 0.41 -5.93 -1.23
N PHE A 96 1.13 -5.94 -2.32
CA PHE A 96 0.57 -5.73 -3.65
C PHE A 96 1.25 -6.63 -4.68
N ARG A 97 0.59 -6.83 -5.81
CA ARG A 97 0.97 -7.81 -6.82
C ARG A 97 1.24 -9.18 -6.20
N VAL A 98 0.34 -9.57 -5.30
CA VAL A 98 0.41 -10.87 -4.61
C VAL A 98 0.07 -11.98 -5.58
N VAL A 99 0.99 -12.94 -5.71
CA VAL A 99 0.79 -14.19 -6.46
C VAL A 99 0.39 -15.30 -5.48
N ASP A 100 1.10 -15.36 -4.36
CA ASP A 100 0.87 -16.26 -3.23
C ASP A 100 1.46 -15.68 -1.93
N GLU A 101 1.36 -16.43 -0.82
CA GLU A 101 1.82 -16.00 0.50
C GLU A 101 3.32 -15.66 0.56
N LYS A 102 4.12 -16.21 -0.33
CA LYS A 102 5.59 -16.02 -0.36
C LYS A 102 6.05 -15.09 -1.48
N THR A 103 5.17 -14.79 -2.44
CA THR A 103 5.52 -14.09 -3.69
C THR A 103 4.69 -12.82 -3.81
N GLN A 104 5.21 -11.72 -3.28
CA GLN A 104 4.54 -10.42 -3.27
C GLN A 104 5.54 -9.27 -3.12
N GLU A 105 5.08 -8.07 -3.40
CA GLU A 105 5.72 -6.82 -3.01
C GLU A 105 5.07 -6.28 -1.75
N VAL A 106 5.86 -5.68 -0.87
CA VAL A 106 5.39 -5.19 0.42
C VAL A 106 5.94 -3.82 0.73
N VAL A 107 5.07 -2.94 1.24
CA VAL A 107 5.46 -1.73 1.95
C VAL A 107 4.98 -1.87 3.39
N TYR A 108 5.89 -1.78 4.35
CA TYR A 108 5.55 -1.92 5.75
C TYR A 108 6.25 -0.91 6.64
N PHE A 109 5.70 -0.73 7.81
CA PHE A 109 6.09 0.25 8.81
C PHE A 109 6.53 -0.43 10.08
N ARG A 110 7.48 0.20 10.79
CA ARG A 110 7.98 -0.18 12.12
C ARG A 110 7.69 0.94 13.11
N PRO A 111 6.50 1.00 13.73
CA PRO A 111 6.12 2.10 14.63
C PRO A 111 7.08 2.33 15.79
N PHE A 112 7.71 1.28 16.30
CA PHE A 112 8.73 1.37 17.36
C PHE A 112 10.02 2.07 16.92
N ASN A 113 10.18 2.35 15.63
CA ASN A 113 11.32 3.11 15.09
C ASN A 113 10.97 4.57 14.79
N PHE A 114 9.70 4.95 14.73
CA PHE A 114 9.29 6.29 14.29
C PHE A 114 10.00 7.41 15.07
N ARG A 115 9.99 7.32 16.39
CA ARG A 115 10.62 8.30 17.30
C ARG A 115 11.74 7.68 18.15
N ALA A 116 12.40 6.63 17.64
CA ALA A 116 13.53 6.04 18.33
C ALA A 116 14.66 7.05 18.51
N ASP A 117 15.41 6.97 19.63
CA ASP A 117 16.51 7.89 19.93
C ASP A 117 17.63 7.80 18.88
N SER A 118 17.95 6.60 18.42
CA SER A 118 18.96 6.36 17.41
C SER A 118 18.47 6.79 16.02
N ALA A 119 19.23 7.62 15.32
CA ALA A 119 18.99 7.98 13.92
C ALA A 119 19.02 6.77 12.99
N GLU A 120 19.86 5.78 13.27
CA GLU A 120 19.90 4.52 12.54
C GLU A 120 18.56 3.78 12.64
N ARG A 121 18.01 3.63 13.85
CA ARG A 121 16.69 3.02 14.03
C ARG A 121 15.60 3.79 13.30
N ARG A 122 15.59 5.12 13.39
CA ARG A 122 14.62 5.94 12.65
C ARG A 122 14.71 5.72 11.15
N SER A 123 15.92 5.54 10.59
CA SER A 123 16.07 5.27 9.15
C SER A 123 15.41 3.98 8.67
N HIS A 124 14.98 3.11 9.57
CA HIS A 124 14.26 1.87 9.31
C HIS A 124 12.75 1.96 9.61
N SER A 125 12.14 3.14 9.58
CA SER A 125 10.73 3.36 9.93
C SER A 125 9.76 2.83 8.89
N VAL A 126 10.02 3.04 7.60
CA VAL A 126 9.25 2.53 6.46
C VAL A 126 10.18 1.79 5.52
N GLN A 127 9.71 0.67 4.98
CA GLN A 127 10.49 -0.17 4.07
C GLN A 127 9.63 -0.76 2.95
N TYR A 128 10.24 -0.82 1.75
CA TYR A 128 9.82 -1.66 0.64
C TYR A 128 10.65 -2.94 0.61
N ALA A 129 10.02 -4.06 0.25
CA ALA A 129 10.68 -5.31 -0.05
C ALA A 129 9.91 -6.06 -1.15
N SER A 130 10.56 -7.02 -1.81
CA SER A 130 9.93 -7.89 -2.80
C SER A 130 10.32 -9.34 -2.54
N HIS A 131 9.37 -10.10 -2.05
CA HIS A 131 9.58 -11.51 -1.70
C HIS A 131 9.39 -12.44 -2.91
N PRO A 132 10.11 -13.59 -2.92
CA PRO A 132 11.00 -14.09 -1.86
C PRO A 132 12.43 -13.53 -1.90
N ASP A 133 12.88 -12.97 -3.02
CA ASP A 133 14.31 -12.77 -3.28
C ASP A 133 14.91 -11.54 -2.60
N TRP A 134 14.11 -10.49 -2.40
CA TRP A 134 14.54 -9.19 -1.90
C TRP A 134 13.89 -8.85 -0.56
N GLY A 135 14.17 -9.67 0.46
CA GLY A 135 13.83 -9.38 1.84
C GLY A 135 14.69 -8.25 2.42
N TRP A 136 14.31 -7.75 3.59
CA TRP A 136 14.95 -6.60 4.23
C TRP A 136 16.46 -6.81 4.50
N GLU A 137 16.87 -8.03 4.87
CA GLU A 137 18.27 -8.37 5.15
C GLU A 137 19.13 -8.19 3.90
N ARG A 138 18.71 -8.79 2.79
CA ARG A 138 19.42 -8.68 1.52
C ARG A 138 19.44 -7.23 1.01
N LEU A 139 18.32 -6.52 1.13
CA LEU A 139 18.26 -5.11 0.74
C LEU A 139 19.23 -4.24 1.53
N ARG A 140 19.40 -4.48 2.84
CA ARG A 140 20.39 -3.75 3.64
C ARG A 140 21.82 -4.07 3.24
N GLN A 141 22.11 -5.34 2.94
CA GLN A 141 23.45 -5.78 2.56
C GLN A 141 23.85 -5.28 1.17
N GLU A 142 22.98 -5.44 0.18
CA GLU A 142 23.32 -5.17 -1.22
C GLU A 142 22.94 -3.75 -1.67
N LYS A 143 21.97 -3.12 -1.01
CA LYS A 143 21.42 -1.80 -1.37
C LYS A 143 21.14 -0.93 -0.13
N PRO A 144 22.15 -0.66 0.70
CA PRO A 144 21.95 0.00 1.99
C PRO A 144 21.26 1.35 1.85
N GLY A 145 20.22 1.58 2.66
CA GLY A 145 19.50 2.83 2.74
C GLY A 145 18.67 3.21 1.51
N GLN A 146 18.55 2.37 0.48
CA GLN A 146 17.79 2.67 -0.73
C GLN A 146 16.31 2.32 -0.59
N TYR A 147 15.98 1.25 0.15
CA TYR A 147 14.65 0.67 0.24
C TYR A 147 13.98 0.85 1.61
N GLU A 148 14.58 1.64 2.48
CA GLU A 148 14.03 2.02 3.78
C GLU A 148 14.43 3.45 4.14
N LYS A 149 13.57 4.14 4.91
CA LYS A 149 13.77 5.56 5.30
C LYS A 149 13.12 5.85 6.65
N ALA A 150 13.58 6.94 7.26
CA ALA A 150 12.85 7.64 8.30
C ALA A 150 11.55 8.26 7.74
N ILE A 151 10.60 8.56 8.61
CA ILE A 151 9.38 9.29 8.29
C ILE A 151 9.49 10.67 8.95
N GLU A 152 9.35 11.73 8.14
CA GLU A 152 9.42 13.11 8.62
C GLU A 152 8.18 13.91 8.15
N PRO A 153 7.44 14.54 9.08
CA PRO A 153 7.58 14.44 10.54
C PRO A 153 7.22 13.04 11.07
N ALA A 154 7.95 12.57 12.08
CA ALA A 154 7.77 11.24 12.64
C ALA A 154 6.45 11.11 13.40
N PRO A 155 5.55 10.17 13.02
CA PRO A 155 4.33 9.89 13.76
C PRO A 155 4.63 9.36 15.16
N ASP A 156 3.62 9.37 16.03
CA ASP A 156 3.64 8.60 17.26
C ASP A 156 3.38 7.13 16.95
N GLY A 157 4.25 6.22 17.39
CA GLY A 157 4.11 4.79 17.11
C GLY A 157 2.94 4.12 17.85
N ASP A 158 2.42 4.77 18.91
CA ASP A 158 1.26 4.32 19.68
C ASP A 158 -0.06 4.93 19.19
N ALA A 159 0.00 5.90 18.26
CA ALA A 159 -1.16 6.53 17.64
C ALA A 159 -1.46 5.94 16.25
N TRP A 160 -2.66 6.23 15.75
CA TRP A 160 -3.00 5.98 14.37
C TRP A 160 -2.21 6.92 13.43
N PHE A 161 -1.67 6.38 12.36
CA PHE A 161 -1.10 7.13 11.25
C PHE A 161 -1.78 6.74 9.95
N HIS A 162 -1.91 7.67 9.02
CA HIS A 162 -2.40 7.43 7.67
C HIS A 162 -1.24 7.16 6.73
N ALA A 163 -1.33 6.12 5.92
CA ALA A 163 -0.37 5.80 4.88
C ALA A 163 -1.02 5.81 3.51
N LYS A 164 -0.36 6.44 2.53
CA LYS A 164 -0.71 6.41 1.12
C LYS A 164 0.47 5.88 0.33
N VAL A 165 0.27 4.77 -0.36
CA VAL A 165 1.27 4.13 -1.23
C VAL A 165 0.83 4.30 -2.67
N VAL A 166 1.64 5.00 -3.46
CA VAL A 166 1.43 5.22 -4.89
C VAL A 166 2.35 4.28 -5.65
N VAL A 167 1.76 3.40 -6.44
CA VAL A 167 2.45 2.42 -7.28
C VAL A 167 2.28 2.84 -8.74
N GLU A 168 3.34 3.39 -9.31
CA GLU A 168 3.41 3.84 -10.72
C GLU A 168 4.69 3.29 -11.32
N LYS A 169 4.60 2.09 -11.85
CA LYS A 169 5.78 1.36 -12.35
C LYS A 169 6.67 2.22 -13.23
N PRO A 170 7.98 2.24 -12.99
CA PRO A 170 8.75 1.41 -12.06
C PRO A 170 8.84 1.94 -10.62
N LYS A 171 8.11 2.97 -10.26
CA LYS A 171 8.26 3.71 -9.00
C LYS A 171 7.19 3.34 -7.97
N VAL A 172 7.60 3.26 -6.70
CA VAL A 172 6.73 3.19 -5.54
C VAL A 172 7.05 4.36 -4.63
N SER A 173 6.04 5.15 -4.28
CA SER A 173 6.16 6.32 -3.40
C SER A 173 5.25 6.18 -2.19
N VAL A 174 5.77 6.46 -0.99
CA VAL A 174 5.04 6.31 0.28
C VAL A 174 4.92 7.66 0.95
N PHE A 175 3.69 8.05 1.26
CA PHE A 175 3.37 9.28 1.98
C PHE A 175 2.73 8.93 3.33
N VAL A 176 2.99 9.73 4.36
CA VAL A 176 2.46 9.52 5.70
C VAL A 176 1.79 10.81 6.20
N ASN A 177 0.61 10.65 6.81
CA ASN A 177 -0.19 11.73 7.42
C ASN A 177 -0.43 12.94 6.50
N GLY A 178 -0.65 12.70 5.20
CA GLY A 178 -0.94 13.75 4.23
C GLY A 178 0.26 14.63 3.86
N ALA A 179 1.49 14.19 4.17
CA ALA A 179 2.69 14.93 3.78
C ALA A 179 2.73 15.14 2.24
N SER A 180 3.16 16.32 1.80
CA SER A 180 3.32 16.63 0.38
C SER A 180 4.58 16.00 -0.23
N VAL A 181 5.55 15.65 0.60
CA VAL A 181 6.80 14.98 0.21
C VAL A 181 6.75 13.53 0.64
N PRO A 182 7.07 12.57 -0.23
CA PRO A 182 7.06 11.15 0.14
C PRO A 182 8.18 10.84 1.14
N SER A 183 7.87 10.02 2.16
CA SER A 183 8.85 9.50 3.12
C SER A 183 9.79 8.47 2.49
N LEU A 184 9.30 7.73 1.50
CA LEU A 184 10.09 6.75 0.75
C LEU A 184 9.74 6.83 -0.73
N VAL A 185 10.76 6.83 -1.59
CA VAL A 185 10.62 6.64 -3.04
C VAL A 185 11.62 5.58 -3.47
N VAL A 186 11.15 4.53 -4.12
CA VAL A 186 11.99 3.45 -4.65
C VAL A 186 11.64 3.13 -6.10
N ASN A 187 12.61 2.63 -6.85
CA ASN A 187 12.31 1.88 -8.06
C ASN A 187 12.10 0.42 -7.69
N GLU A 188 11.06 -0.18 -8.24
CA GLU A 188 10.78 -1.61 -8.07
C GLU A 188 11.99 -2.45 -8.44
N ILE A 189 12.29 -3.47 -7.64
CA ILE A 189 13.47 -4.30 -7.84
C ILE A 189 13.14 -5.56 -8.66
N THR A 190 11.88 -5.80 -8.96
CA THR A 190 11.40 -6.94 -9.73
C THR A 190 10.60 -6.50 -10.96
N SER A 191 10.45 -7.42 -11.91
CA SER A 191 9.65 -7.19 -13.13
C SER A 191 8.19 -7.63 -13.01
N ARG A 192 7.70 -7.93 -11.78
CA ARG A 192 6.33 -8.40 -11.54
C ARG A 192 5.31 -7.37 -12.06
N LYS A 193 4.33 -7.84 -12.84
CA LYS A 193 3.41 -6.93 -13.55
C LYS A 193 2.08 -6.73 -12.83
N GLY A 194 1.58 -7.76 -12.14
CA GLY A 194 0.26 -7.73 -11.51
C GLY A 194 0.12 -8.80 -10.45
N GLY A 195 -1.04 -8.89 -9.85
CA GLY A 195 -1.45 -9.77 -8.78
C GLY A 195 -2.35 -9.04 -7.81
N SER A 196 -2.71 -9.66 -6.69
CA SER A 196 -3.67 -9.09 -5.76
C SER A 196 -3.07 -8.03 -4.81
N VAL A 197 -3.94 -7.41 -4.02
CA VAL A 197 -3.60 -6.45 -2.94
C VAL A 197 -4.07 -7.01 -1.61
N GLY A 198 -3.34 -6.71 -0.55
CA GLY A 198 -3.73 -7.15 0.77
C GLY A 198 -2.96 -6.50 1.91
N LEU A 199 -2.98 -7.14 3.06
CA LEU A 199 -2.40 -6.67 4.30
C LEU A 199 -1.21 -7.52 4.70
N TYR A 200 -0.24 -6.89 5.31
CA TYR A 200 0.97 -7.51 5.86
C TYR A 200 1.09 -7.21 7.34
N PHE A 201 1.37 -8.25 8.13
CA PHE A 201 1.67 -8.12 9.54
C PHE A 201 2.84 -9.05 9.93
N PHE A 202 3.67 -8.55 10.82
CA PHE A 202 4.65 -9.36 11.54
C PHE A 202 4.51 -9.09 13.04
N ALA A 203 4.29 -10.16 13.80
CA ALA A 203 4.00 -10.21 15.24
C ALA A 203 2.68 -9.51 15.64
N SER A 204 2.55 -8.21 15.49
CA SER A 204 1.33 -7.49 15.85
C SER A 204 1.18 -6.19 15.06
N GLY A 205 0.00 -5.60 15.11
CA GLY A 205 -0.35 -4.33 14.48
C GLY A 205 -1.84 -4.28 14.19
N THR A 206 -2.34 -3.09 13.89
CA THR A 206 -3.75 -2.87 13.56
C THR A 206 -3.84 -2.05 12.28
N ILE A 207 -4.76 -2.43 11.38
CA ILE A 207 -5.05 -1.70 10.14
C ILE A 207 -6.54 -1.43 10.05
N ALA A 208 -6.90 -0.21 9.61
CA ALA A 208 -8.24 0.26 9.32
C ALA A 208 -8.28 1.02 7.99
N ASN A 209 -9.49 1.32 7.50
CA ASN A 209 -9.74 2.25 6.39
C ASN A 209 -8.97 1.93 5.10
N LEU A 210 -8.79 0.63 4.79
CA LEU A 210 -8.15 0.21 3.55
C LEU A 210 -8.95 0.70 2.34
N LYS A 211 -8.28 1.37 1.41
CA LYS A 211 -8.81 1.79 0.11
C LYS A 211 -7.82 1.44 -0.99
N VAL A 212 -8.32 1.01 -2.12
CA VAL A 212 -7.53 0.68 -3.30
C VAL A 212 -8.13 1.38 -4.51
N THR A 213 -7.34 2.20 -5.18
CA THR A 213 -7.72 2.88 -6.42
C THR A 213 -6.79 2.42 -7.52
N PRO A 214 -7.15 1.35 -8.27
CA PRO A 214 -6.33 0.88 -9.40
C PRO A 214 -6.26 1.95 -10.49
N THR A 215 -5.12 2.03 -11.17
CA THR A 215 -4.99 2.79 -12.43
C THR A 215 -4.68 1.83 -13.57
N PRO A 216 -5.12 2.15 -14.78
CA PRO A 216 -4.86 1.34 -15.97
C PRO A 216 -3.37 1.08 -16.23
#